data_99e9891d19afe0ee9e088631a18a436a
#
_entry.id   99e9891d19afe0ee9e088631a18a436a
#
_cell.length_a   1.000
_cell.length_b   1.000
_cell.length_c   1.000
_cell.angle_alpha   90.00
_cell.angle_beta   90.00
_cell.angle_gamma   90.00
#
_symmetry.space_group_name_H-M   'P 1'
#
loop_
_entity.id
_entity.type
_entity.pdbx_description
1 polymer ?
#
loop_
_entity_poly.entity_id
_entity_poly.type
_entity_poly.pdbx_seq_one_letter_code
_entity_poly.pdbx_strand_id
1 'polypeptide(L)'
;MIKIRMGVAAVIAAVAFGCVTAPGEKAAGDFTLATFNVRCPADKGELAWYRRMPRVAQVVRDHGFDVFGVQEAVPSEVKILEAELPDFAHVGCGREADRGGESMLIFYNRDRFNCLTNETFWLSETPDRPGSRYTGAGCPRTCTWALLEDRVTGKRFRYFNTHLDHISSKARWNGMQVLLERGVRPAKARGETIFLTGDLNETLDKADDPAAIAALHGPRLTESAKENPIALVSTELKDTYGMSATPHRGTYKTFHGFKGTPSCRIDYIFATPDVKVRSHATLNDKPGGQFASDHYPVAVTVGL
;
A
#
# COMPACT_ATOMS: atom_id res chain seq x y z
N MET A 1 -18.99 44.17 -59.86
CA MET A 1 -18.83 42.74 -59.46
C MET A 1 -17.82 42.71 -58.33
N ILE A 2 -18.34 42.63 -57.08
CA ILE A 2 -17.53 42.58 -55.86
C ILE A 2 -17.39 41.11 -55.43
N LYS A 3 -16.17 40.57 -55.43
CA LYS A 3 -15.88 39.21 -54.94
C LYS A 3 -15.65 39.26 -53.42
N ILE A 4 -16.59 38.71 -52.66
CA ILE A 4 -16.45 38.46 -51.20
C ILE A 4 -15.65 37.16 -51.03
N ARG A 5 -14.48 37.27 -50.41
CA ARG A 5 -13.73 36.08 -49.92
C ARG A 5 -14.19 35.79 -48.50
N MET A 6 -14.84 34.63 -48.33
CA MET A 6 -15.10 34.06 -46.98
C MET A 6 -13.83 33.33 -46.51
N GLY A 7 -13.25 33.86 -45.44
CA GLY A 7 -12.19 33.17 -44.73
C GLY A 7 -12.79 32.17 -43.73
N VAL A 8 -12.40 30.89 -43.86
CA VAL A 8 -12.71 29.86 -42.91
C VAL A 8 -11.68 29.92 -41.77
N ALA A 9 -12.11 30.31 -40.57
CA ALA A 9 -11.27 30.24 -39.40
C ALA A 9 -11.34 28.82 -38.85
N ALA A 10 -10.22 28.09 -38.91
CA ALA A 10 -10.07 26.80 -38.28
C ALA A 10 -9.82 27.01 -36.78
N VAL A 11 -10.78 26.61 -35.92
CA VAL A 11 -10.60 26.54 -34.48
C VAL A 11 -9.81 25.27 -34.17
N ILE A 12 -8.53 25.43 -33.82
CA ILE A 12 -7.71 24.33 -33.30
C ILE A 12 -8.04 24.20 -31.80
N ALA A 13 -8.81 23.19 -31.45
CA ALA A 13 -9.00 22.82 -30.06
C ALA A 13 -7.69 22.17 -29.53
N ALA A 14 -6.97 22.90 -28.69
CA ALA A 14 -5.84 22.38 -27.96
C ALA A 14 -6.34 21.37 -26.92
N VAL A 15 -6.20 20.09 -27.20
CA VAL A 15 -6.34 19.04 -26.19
C VAL A 15 -5.14 19.16 -25.26
N ALA A 16 -5.39 19.66 -24.05
CA ALA A 16 -4.39 19.65 -22.98
C ALA A 16 -4.13 18.18 -22.58
N PHE A 17 -3.12 17.56 -23.16
CA PHE A 17 -2.53 16.37 -22.61
C PHE A 17 -1.93 16.77 -21.26
N GLY A 18 -2.53 16.29 -20.16
CA GLY A 18 -1.92 16.35 -18.85
C GLY A 18 -0.53 15.73 -18.94
N CYS A 19 0.49 16.57 -18.78
CA CYS A 19 1.88 16.11 -18.74
C CYS A 19 2.05 15.21 -17.52
N VAL A 20 2.01 13.90 -17.72
CA VAL A 20 2.52 12.93 -16.74
C VAL A 20 4.02 13.17 -16.72
N THR A 21 4.51 13.92 -15.74
CA THR A 21 5.95 14.06 -15.53
C THR A 21 6.50 12.66 -15.27
N ALA A 22 7.41 12.21 -16.15
CA ALA A 22 8.15 10.97 -15.95
C ALA A 22 8.71 10.91 -14.51
N PRO A 23 8.77 9.71 -13.90
CA PRO A 23 9.43 9.55 -12.60
C PRO A 23 10.82 10.16 -12.71
N GLY A 24 11.17 11.06 -11.81
CA GLY A 24 12.52 11.64 -11.78
C GLY A 24 13.55 10.52 -11.78
N GLU A 25 14.64 10.70 -12.54
CA GLU A 25 15.72 9.72 -12.67
C GLU A 25 16.17 9.28 -11.27
N LYS A 26 16.03 7.97 -10.96
CA LYS A 26 16.45 7.41 -9.66
C LYS A 26 17.97 7.54 -9.56
N ALA A 27 18.49 7.99 -8.43
CA ALA A 27 19.92 7.93 -8.18
C ALA A 27 20.40 6.46 -8.16
N ALA A 28 21.66 6.24 -8.49
CA ALA A 28 22.23 4.89 -8.46
C ALA A 28 22.01 4.25 -7.09
N GLY A 29 21.38 3.09 -7.04
CA GLY A 29 21.01 2.37 -5.83
C GLY A 29 19.63 2.71 -5.25
N ASP A 30 18.98 3.80 -5.65
CA ASP A 30 17.60 4.10 -5.22
C ASP A 30 16.59 3.11 -5.81
N PHE A 31 15.51 2.84 -5.09
CA PHE A 31 14.42 1.97 -5.54
C PHE A 31 13.06 2.46 -5.04
N THR A 32 11.99 1.97 -5.66
CA THR A 32 10.62 2.35 -5.31
C THR A 32 9.97 1.26 -4.45
N LEU A 33 9.53 1.65 -3.26
CA LEU A 33 8.66 0.85 -2.40
C LEU A 33 7.22 1.34 -2.51
N ALA A 34 6.26 0.42 -2.38
CA ALA A 34 4.85 0.79 -2.37
C ALA A 34 4.01 -0.08 -1.44
N THR A 35 2.83 0.42 -1.07
CA THR A 35 1.73 -0.34 -0.49
C THR A 35 0.49 -0.16 -1.34
N PHE A 36 -0.26 -1.25 -1.56
CA PHE A 36 -1.43 -1.23 -2.41
C PHE A 36 -2.49 -2.22 -1.93
N ASN A 37 -3.52 -1.73 -1.26
CA ASN A 37 -4.74 -2.51 -1.08
C ASN A 37 -5.43 -2.64 -2.44
N VAL A 38 -5.50 -3.86 -2.97
CA VAL A 38 -6.01 -4.13 -4.32
C VAL A 38 -7.50 -4.44 -4.35
N ARG A 39 -8.16 -4.39 -3.20
CA ARG A 39 -9.59 -4.70 -3.02
C ARG A 39 -9.93 -6.15 -3.34
N CYS A 40 -10.52 -6.85 -2.40
CA CYS A 40 -10.99 -8.24 -2.56
C CYS A 40 -12.06 -8.37 -3.67
N PRO A 41 -12.38 -9.61 -4.12
CA PRO A 41 -13.26 -9.85 -5.27
C PRO A 41 -14.76 -9.66 -4.97
N ALA A 42 -15.14 -8.60 -4.26
CA ALA A 42 -16.53 -8.34 -3.87
C ALA A 42 -17.35 -7.62 -4.95
N ASP A 43 -16.69 -6.97 -5.91
CA ASP A 43 -17.33 -6.08 -6.87
C ASP A 43 -17.63 -6.78 -8.20
N LYS A 44 -18.56 -6.20 -8.99
CA LYS A 44 -19.05 -6.74 -10.26
C LYS A 44 -18.88 -5.73 -11.41
N GLY A 45 -19.16 -6.16 -12.65
CA GLY A 45 -19.11 -5.31 -13.84
C GLY A 45 -17.70 -4.80 -14.12
N GLU A 46 -17.55 -3.50 -14.34
CA GLU A 46 -16.26 -2.86 -14.62
C GLU A 46 -15.30 -2.88 -13.42
N LEU A 47 -15.82 -3.03 -12.19
CA LEU A 47 -15.05 -3.15 -10.96
C LEU A 47 -14.75 -4.59 -10.57
N ALA A 48 -15.15 -5.57 -11.37
CA ALA A 48 -14.84 -6.97 -11.11
C ALA A 48 -13.31 -7.21 -11.04
N TRP A 49 -12.88 -8.03 -10.10
CA TRP A 49 -11.46 -8.28 -9.79
C TRP A 49 -10.62 -8.67 -11.03
N TYR A 50 -11.14 -9.53 -11.92
CA TYR A 50 -10.42 -9.96 -13.13
C TYR A 50 -10.19 -8.82 -14.14
N ARG A 51 -10.96 -7.73 -14.06
CA ARG A 51 -10.75 -6.49 -14.83
C ARG A 51 -9.81 -5.52 -14.11
N ARG A 52 -9.79 -5.55 -12.77
CA ARG A 52 -8.96 -4.65 -11.97
C ARG A 52 -7.50 -5.09 -11.88
N MET A 53 -7.22 -6.41 -11.78
CA MET A 53 -5.85 -6.89 -11.61
C MET A 53 -4.88 -6.49 -12.73
N PRO A 54 -5.25 -6.53 -14.03
CA PRO A 54 -4.41 -5.95 -15.08
C PRO A 54 -4.15 -4.44 -14.89
N ARG A 55 -5.12 -3.69 -14.35
CA ARG A 55 -4.94 -2.26 -14.02
C ARG A 55 -3.99 -2.07 -12.84
N VAL A 56 -4.06 -2.93 -11.82
CA VAL A 56 -3.10 -2.96 -10.71
C VAL A 56 -1.69 -3.17 -11.26
N ALA A 57 -1.50 -4.19 -12.09
CA ALA A 57 -0.21 -4.47 -12.72
C ALA A 57 0.28 -3.30 -13.61
N GLN A 58 -0.63 -2.62 -14.30
CA GLN A 58 -0.28 -1.43 -15.09
C GLN A 58 0.25 -0.30 -14.19
N VAL A 59 -0.40 -0.03 -13.04
CA VAL A 59 0.09 0.97 -12.06
C VAL A 59 1.49 0.59 -11.56
N VAL A 60 1.72 -0.69 -11.24
CA VAL A 60 3.04 -1.18 -10.81
C VAL A 60 4.11 -0.88 -11.86
N ARG A 61 3.83 -1.17 -13.13
CA ARG A 61 4.76 -0.89 -14.26
C ARG A 61 4.98 0.59 -14.50
N ASP A 62 3.90 1.38 -14.55
CA ASP A 62 3.96 2.82 -14.88
C ASP A 62 4.75 3.62 -13.83
N HIS A 63 4.70 3.20 -12.58
CA HIS A 63 5.42 3.84 -11.48
C HIS A 63 6.72 3.12 -11.08
N GLY A 64 7.09 2.06 -11.79
CA GLY A 64 8.34 1.33 -11.60
C GLY A 64 8.51 0.86 -10.15
N PHE A 65 7.49 0.19 -9.59
CA PHE A 65 7.62 -0.42 -8.28
C PHE A 65 8.70 -1.49 -8.31
N ASP A 66 9.55 -1.50 -7.30
CA ASP A 66 10.59 -2.50 -7.13
C ASP A 66 10.23 -3.53 -6.05
N VAL A 67 9.62 -3.06 -4.95
CA VAL A 67 9.07 -3.89 -3.86
C VAL A 67 7.73 -3.30 -3.42
N PHE A 68 6.69 -4.12 -3.28
CA PHE A 68 5.40 -3.60 -2.80
C PHE A 68 4.62 -4.61 -1.98
N GLY A 69 3.95 -4.09 -0.97
CA GLY A 69 3.00 -4.84 -0.14
C GLY A 69 1.60 -4.79 -0.76
N VAL A 70 0.96 -5.96 -0.85
CA VAL A 70 -0.42 -6.09 -1.34
C VAL A 70 -1.33 -6.53 -0.19
N GLN A 71 -2.50 -5.90 -0.06
CA GLN A 71 -3.53 -6.27 0.88
C GLN A 71 -4.79 -6.70 0.12
N GLU A 72 -5.60 -7.56 0.73
CA GLU A 72 -6.87 -8.12 0.23
C GLU A 72 -6.78 -9.10 -0.95
N ALA A 73 -5.63 -9.33 -1.54
CA ALA A 73 -5.53 -10.25 -2.68
C ALA A 73 -5.87 -11.68 -2.28
N VAL A 74 -6.78 -12.31 -3.02
CA VAL A 74 -7.10 -13.74 -2.90
C VAL A 74 -6.34 -14.56 -3.97
N PRO A 75 -6.24 -15.89 -3.84
CA PRO A 75 -5.43 -16.71 -4.76
C PRO A 75 -5.74 -16.54 -6.25
N SER A 76 -7.01 -16.25 -6.62
CA SER A 76 -7.39 -16.00 -8.01
C SER A 76 -6.85 -14.68 -8.55
N GLU A 77 -6.79 -13.63 -7.73
CA GLU A 77 -6.21 -12.33 -8.06
C GLU A 77 -4.69 -12.41 -8.16
N VAL A 78 -4.07 -13.13 -7.23
CA VAL A 78 -2.61 -13.38 -7.23
C VAL A 78 -2.16 -14.03 -8.53
N LYS A 79 -2.89 -15.03 -9.05
CA LYS A 79 -2.57 -15.68 -10.32
C LYS A 79 -2.54 -14.71 -11.51
N ILE A 80 -3.41 -13.71 -11.53
CA ILE A 80 -3.37 -12.68 -12.58
C ILE A 80 -2.16 -11.76 -12.37
N LEU A 81 -1.89 -11.35 -11.14
CA LEU A 81 -0.72 -10.52 -10.86
C LEU A 81 0.60 -11.23 -11.23
N GLU A 82 0.72 -12.53 -10.93
CA GLU A 82 1.87 -13.35 -11.35
C GLU A 82 2.05 -13.37 -12.88
N ALA A 83 0.95 -13.52 -13.61
CA ALA A 83 0.96 -13.55 -15.08
C ALA A 83 1.30 -12.17 -15.69
N GLU A 84 0.79 -11.10 -15.09
CA GLU A 84 0.99 -9.71 -15.55
C GLU A 84 2.36 -9.13 -15.13
N LEU A 85 2.97 -9.67 -14.07
CA LEU A 85 4.23 -9.19 -13.48
C LEU A 85 5.28 -10.33 -13.42
N PRO A 86 5.69 -10.88 -14.58
CA PRO A 86 6.57 -12.05 -14.63
C PRO A 86 7.97 -11.82 -14.03
N ASP A 87 8.41 -10.56 -13.91
CA ASP A 87 9.69 -10.18 -13.32
C ASP A 87 9.64 -10.10 -11.78
N PHE A 88 8.46 -10.33 -11.19
CA PHE A 88 8.28 -10.30 -9.75
C PHE A 88 8.16 -11.71 -9.17
N ALA A 89 8.73 -11.89 -7.98
CA ALA A 89 8.39 -12.97 -7.08
C ALA A 89 7.60 -12.40 -5.90
N HIS A 90 6.92 -13.25 -5.15
CA HIS A 90 6.24 -12.83 -3.93
C HIS A 90 6.39 -13.85 -2.80
N VAL A 91 6.17 -13.38 -1.58
CA VAL A 91 6.10 -14.19 -0.36
C VAL A 91 4.87 -13.79 0.46
N GLY A 92 4.45 -14.71 1.32
CA GLY A 92 3.28 -14.54 2.17
C GLY A 92 2.22 -15.61 1.90
N CYS A 93 1.15 -15.57 2.68
CA CYS A 93 0.01 -16.49 2.53
C CYS A 93 -1.29 -15.82 2.96
N GLY A 94 -2.42 -16.47 2.70
CA GLY A 94 -3.73 -16.02 3.13
C GLY A 94 -3.93 -16.15 4.65
N ARG A 95 -4.87 -15.38 5.15
CA ARG A 95 -5.14 -15.21 6.58
C ARG A 95 -5.94 -16.34 7.25
N GLU A 96 -6.59 -17.21 6.46
CA GLU A 96 -7.45 -18.25 6.99
C GLU A 96 -6.64 -19.44 7.57
N ALA A 97 -7.31 -20.36 8.26
CA ALA A 97 -6.66 -21.50 8.91
C ALA A 97 -5.94 -22.45 7.95
N ASP A 98 -6.43 -22.56 6.73
CA ASP A 98 -5.81 -23.30 5.62
C ASP A 98 -4.76 -22.48 4.84
N ARG A 99 -4.46 -21.26 5.31
CA ARG A 99 -3.61 -20.27 4.66
C ARG A 99 -4.14 -19.74 3.32
N GLY A 100 -5.44 -19.92 3.07
CA GLY A 100 -6.19 -19.32 1.97
C GLY A 100 -6.79 -17.96 2.34
N GLY A 101 -7.76 -17.50 1.52
CA GLY A 101 -8.44 -16.23 1.69
C GLY A 101 -7.57 -15.02 1.31
N GLU A 102 -7.88 -13.86 1.88
CA GLU A 102 -7.13 -12.63 1.63
C GLU A 102 -5.72 -12.69 2.21
N SER A 103 -4.76 -12.22 1.43
CA SER A 103 -3.32 -12.35 1.71
C SER A 103 -2.67 -10.98 1.91
N MET A 104 -1.64 -10.96 2.77
CA MET A 104 -0.71 -9.86 2.92
C MET A 104 0.59 -10.23 2.23
N LEU A 105 0.64 -10.05 0.89
CA LEU A 105 1.80 -10.47 0.11
C LEU A 105 2.83 -9.35 -0.01
N ILE A 106 4.09 -9.74 -0.19
CA ILE A 106 5.19 -8.85 -0.54
C ILE A 106 5.71 -9.29 -1.90
N PHE A 107 5.47 -8.47 -2.91
CA PHE A 107 6.04 -8.64 -4.25
C PHE A 107 7.37 -7.90 -4.32
N TYR A 108 8.35 -8.49 -4.99
CA TYR A 108 9.66 -7.88 -5.22
C TYR A 108 10.20 -8.27 -6.60
N ASN A 109 10.87 -7.34 -7.27
CA ASN A 109 11.54 -7.59 -8.54
C ASN A 109 12.68 -8.60 -8.30
N ARG A 110 12.57 -9.80 -8.92
CA ARG A 110 13.49 -10.92 -8.70
C ARG A 110 14.88 -10.70 -9.31
N ASP A 111 14.99 -9.81 -10.29
CA ASP A 111 16.28 -9.50 -10.90
C ASP A 111 17.12 -8.60 -9.99
N ARG A 112 16.44 -7.78 -9.19
CA ARG A 112 17.10 -6.85 -8.28
C ARG A 112 17.23 -7.39 -6.85
N PHE A 113 16.25 -8.13 -6.34
CA PHE A 113 16.23 -8.53 -4.94
C PHE A 113 16.28 -10.04 -4.74
N ASN A 114 17.04 -10.45 -3.70
CA ASN A 114 16.96 -11.78 -3.12
C ASN A 114 16.09 -11.76 -1.87
N CYS A 115 15.12 -12.66 -1.75
CA CYS A 115 14.45 -12.92 -0.48
C CYS A 115 15.27 -13.96 0.30
N LEU A 116 15.92 -13.54 1.37
CA LEU A 116 16.78 -14.40 2.19
C LEU A 116 15.96 -15.26 3.15
N THR A 117 14.90 -14.68 3.72
CA THR A 117 13.96 -15.36 4.61
C THR A 117 12.68 -14.56 4.71
N ASN A 118 11.57 -15.23 5.02
CA ASN A 118 10.26 -14.61 5.21
C ASN A 118 9.41 -15.40 6.21
N GLU A 119 8.39 -14.77 6.75
CA GLU A 119 7.40 -15.39 7.62
C GLU A 119 6.07 -14.64 7.51
N THR A 120 4.96 -15.36 7.70
CA THR A 120 3.63 -14.77 7.95
C THR A 120 3.15 -15.24 9.32
N PHE A 121 2.73 -14.31 10.18
CA PHE A 121 2.16 -14.58 11.50
C PHE A 121 0.84 -13.84 11.70
N TRP A 122 0.02 -14.35 12.63
CA TRP A 122 -1.30 -13.81 12.89
C TRP A 122 -1.26 -12.75 13.99
N LEU A 123 -2.04 -11.68 13.79
CA LEU A 123 -2.17 -10.58 14.74
C LEU A 123 -3.22 -10.95 15.80
N SER A 124 -2.84 -11.85 16.69
CA SER A 124 -3.70 -12.41 17.73
C SER A 124 -2.90 -12.80 18.97
N GLU A 125 -3.55 -13.28 20.02
CA GLU A 125 -2.91 -13.83 21.21
C GLU A 125 -2.13 -15.13 20.93
N THR A 126 -2.37 -15.76 19.77
CA THR A 126 -1.69 -16.97 19.30
C THR A 126 -1.13 -16.77 17.89
N PRO A 127 -0.05 -15.98 17.72
CA PRO A 127 0.44 -15.54 16.42
C PRO A 127 0.90 -16.67 15.49
N ASP A 128 1.29 -17.81 16.05
CA ASP A 128 1.77 -18.99 15.30
C ASP A 128 0.61 -19.91 14.83
N ARG A 129 -0.63 -19.61 15.28
CA ARG A 129 -1.81 -20.44 14.92
C ARG A 129 -2.52 -19.84 13.70
N PRO A 130 -2.49 -20.49 12.53
CA PRO A 130 -3.21 -20.06 11.35
C PRO A 130 -4.72 -19.87 11.62
N GLY A 131 -5.29 -18.77 11.08
CA GLY A 131 -6.70 -18.43 11.27
C GLY A 131 -7.05 -17.85 12.64
N SER A 132 -6.08 -17.67 13.54
CA SER A 132 -6.35 -17.06 14.86
C SER A 132 -6.67 -15.57 14.71
N ARG A 133 -7.49 -15.05 15.63
CA ARG A 133 -7.91 -13.64 15.66
C ARG A 133 -8.18 -13.20 17.10
N TYR A 134 -8.05 -11.90 17.35
CA TYR A 134 -8.50 -11.31 18.60
C TYR A 134 -10.02 -11.40 18.78
N THR A 135 -10.47 -11.55 20.02
CA THR A 135 -11.89 -11.45 20.38
C THR A 135 -12.45 -10.10 19.92
N GLY A 136 -13.54 -10.12 19.17
CA GLY A 136 -14.18 -8.92 18.62
C GLY A 136 -13.59 -8.41 17.30
N ALA A 137 -12.51 -9.01 16.79
CA ALA A 137 -12.04 -8.73 15.44
C ALA A 137 -13.02 -9.24 14.38
N GLY A 138 -13.14 -8.53 13.27
CA GLY A 138 -14.01 -8.91 12.15
C GLY A 138 -13.55 -10.17 11.44
N CYS A 139 -12.24 -10.38 11.35
CA CYS A 139 -11.61 -11.51 10.67
C CYS A 139 -10.19 -11.75 11.21
N PRO A 140 -9.54 -12.89 10.89
CA PRO A 140 -8.11 -13.05 11.10
C PRO A 140 -7.31 -11.97 10.36
N ARG A 141 -6.27 -11.44 11.00
CA ARG A 141 -5.34 -10.47 10.41
C ARG A 141 -3.92 -10.98 10.54
N THR A 142 -3.10 -10.70 9.54
CA THR A 142 -1.73 -11.19 9.47
C THR A 142 -0.75 -10.07 9.19
N CYS A 143 0.51 -10.33 9.53
CA CYS A 143 1.65 -9.60 9.03
C CYS A 143 2.58 -10.57 8.32
N THR A 144 2.95 -10.24 7.09
CA THR A 144 4.04 -10.90 6.37
C THR A 144 5.27 -10.03 6.42
N TRP A 145 6.44 -10.62 6.64
CA TRP A 145 7.70 -9.92 6.48
C TRP A 145 8.67 -10.72 5.61
N ALA A 146 9.57 -9.99 4.96
CA ALA A 146 10.68 -10.52 4.18
C ALA A 146 11.98 -9.80 4.52
N LEU A 147 13.08 -10.52 4.65
CA LEU A 147 14.43 -9.97 4.63
C LEU A 147 14.91 -10.00 3.19
N LEU A 148 15.00 -8.84 2.58
CA LEU A 148 15.42 -8.66 1.20
C LEU A 148 16.87 -8.15 1.13
N GLU A 149 17.61 -8.65 0.15
CA GLU A 149 18.95 -8.17 -0.20
C GLU A 149 18.90 -7.54 -1.59
N ASP A 150 19.29 -6.27 -1.68
CA ASP A 150 19.45 -5.57 -2.96
C ASP A 150 20.74 -6.01 -3.64
N ARG A 151 20.65 -6.71 -4.76
CA ARG A 151 21.81 -7.21 -5.54
C ARG A 151 22.69 -6.08 -6.10
N VAL A 152 22.14 -4.88 -6.28
CA VAL A 152 22.86 -3.72 -6.80
C VAL A 152 23.79 -3.13 -5.76
N THR A 153 23.32 -3.04 -4.52
CA THR A 153 24.07 -2.38 -3.43
C THR A 153 24.66 -3.34 -2.40
N GLY A 154 24.21 -4.60 -2.40
CA GLY A 154 24.53 -5.59 -1.36
C GLY A 154 23.87 -5.31 -0.01
N LYS A 155 23.06 -4.26 0.11
CA LYS A 155 22.42 -3.87 1.36
C LYS A 155 21.17 -4.71 1.60
N ARG A 156 20.84 -4.90 2.88
CA ARG A 156 19.70 -5.67 3.34
C ARG A 156 18.72 -4.78 4.08
N PHE A 157 17.43 -5.11 3.95
CA PHE A 157 16.37 -4.47 4.70
C PHE A 157 15.24 -5.45 4.98
N ARG A 158 14.50 -5.19 6.05
CA ARG A 158 13.31 -5.95 6.39
C ARG A 158 12.07 -5.17 5.96
N TYR A 159 11.23 -5.83 5.21
CA TYR A 159 9.97 -5.28 4.73
C TYR A 159 8.81 -6.02 5.41
N PHE A 160 7.95 -5.28 6.08
CA PHE A 160 6.72 -5.77 6.71
C PHE A 160 5.51 -5.28 5.90
N ASN A 161 4.51 -6.15 5.73
CA ASN A 161 3.23 -5.81 5.12
C ASN A 161 2.08 -6.33 5.97
N THR A 162 1.09 -5.49 6.25
CA THR A 162 -0.05 -5.83 7.10
C THR A 162 -1.35 -5.20 6.64
N HIS A 163 -2.47 -5.72 7.15
CA HIS A 163 -3.80 -5.11 7.02
C HIS A 163 -4.51 -5.28 8.37
N LEU A 164 -4.69 -4.18 9.10
CA LEU A 164 -5.29 -4.20 10.42
C LEU A 164 -6.81 -4.39 10.36
N ASP A 165 -7.43 -4.67 11.50
CA ASP A 165 -8.86 -4.98 11.57
C ASP A 165 -9.73 -3.78 11.21
N HIS A 166 -10.74 -3.99 10.38
CA HIS A 166 -11.63 -2.92 9.90
C HIS A 166 -12.79 -2.61 10.85
N ILE A 167 -13.06 -3.46 11.85
CA ILE A 167 -14.19 -3.30 12.77
C ILE A 167 -13.74 -2.81 14.14
N SER A 168 -12.72 -3.47 14.73
CA SER A 168 -12.34 -3.31 16.12
C SER A 168 -11.08 -2.47 16.30
N SER A 169 -11.21 -1.27 16.86
CA SER A 169 -10.07 -0.43 17.25
C SER A 169 -9.15 -1.15 18.24
N LYS A 170 -9.72 -1.92 19.19
CA LYS A 170 -8.94 -2.72 20.11
C LYS A 170 -8.13 -3.81 19.41
N ALA A 171 -8.71 -4.48 18.42
CA ALA A 171 -7.98 -5.48 17.63
C ALA A 171 -6.87 -4.83 16.79
N ARG A 172 -7.09 -3.62 16.24
CA ARG A 172 -6.03 -2.86 15.55
C ARG A 172 -4.86 -2.53 16.47
N TRP A 173 -5.16 -2.01 17.66
CA TRP A 173 -4.16 -1.69 18.68
C TRP A 173 -3.36 -2.93 19.09
N ASN A 174 -4.05 -3.99 19.52
CA ASN A 174 -3.43 -5.24 19.96
C ASN A 174 -2.64 -5.89 18.80
N GLY A 175 -3.19 -5.88 17.59
CA GLY A 175 -2.51 -6.40 16.40
C GLY A 175 -1.20 -5.66 16.11
N MET A 176 -1.20 -4.32 16.26
CA MET A 176 0.03 -3.54 16.11
C MET A 176 1.04 -3.85 17.23
N GLN A 177 0.60 -4.07 18.46
CA GLN A 177 1.50 -4.50 19.54
C GLN A 177 2.19 -5.82 19.19
N VAL A 178 1.44 -6.84 18.75
CA VAL A 178 1.99 -8.13 18.30
C VAL A 178 2.99 -7.94 17.18
N LEU A 179 2.66 -7.11 16.17
CA LEU A 179 3.54 -6.82 15.04
C LEU A 179 4.86 -6.18 15.51
N LEU A 180 4.78 -5.21 16.41
CA LEU A 180 5.99 -4.55 16.92
C LEU A 180 6.84 -5.50 17.78
N GLU A 181 6.23 -6.25 18.68
CA GLU A 181 6.94 -7.15 19.60
C GLU A 181 7.58 -8.34 18.87
N ARG A 182 6.85 -8.95 17.94
CA ARG A 182 7.33 -10.13 17.21
C ARG A 182 8.23 -9.78 16.03
N GLY A 183 8.01 -8.64 15.37
CA GLY A 183 8.68 -8.29 14.13
C GLY A 183 9.63 -7.10 14.25
N VAL A 184 9.08 -5.91 14.45
CA VAL A 184 9.82 -4.65 14.30
C VAL A 184 10.91 -4.50 15.37
N ARG A 185 10.58 -4.66 16.66
CA ARG A 185 11.53 -4.48 17.75
C ARG A 185 12.71 -5.46 17.68
N PRO A 186 12.52 -6.77 17.43
CA PRO A 186 13.64 -7.68 17.21
C PRO A 186 14.50 -7.32 16.00
N ALA A 187 13.91 -6.87 14.90
CA ALA A 187 14.65 -6.43 13.72
C ALA A 187 15.49 -5.17 14.02
N LYS A 188 14.88 -4.19 14.70
CA LYS A 188 15.55 -2.96 15.14
C LYS A 188 16.70 -3.23 16.10
N ALA A 189 16.53 -4.18 17.02
CA ALA A 189 17.60 -4.59 17.95
C ALA A 189 18.81 -5.22 17.24
N ARG A 190 18.61 -5.77 16.02
CA ARG A 190 19.71 -6.25 15.16
C ARG A 190 20.32 -5.16 14.27
N GLY A 191 19.85 -3.93 14.37
CA GLY A 191 20.29 -2.81 13.51
C GLY A 191 19.82 -2.92 12.06
N GLU A 192 18.74 -3.64 11.78
CA GLU A 192 18.22 -3.79 10.43
C GLU A 192 17.51 -2.51 9.96
N THR A 193 17.71 -2.14 8.70
CA THR A 193 16.82 -1.15 8.04
C THR A 193 15.43 -1.77 7.87
N ILE A 194 14.40 -1.04 8.26
CA ILE A 194 13.02 -1.55 8.31
C ILE A 194 12.10 -0.66 7.50
N PHE A 195 11.21 -1.30 6.71
CA PHE A 195 10.00 -0.70 6.15
C PHE A 195 8.79 -1.47 6.67
N LEU A 196 7.74 -0.74 7.04
CA LEU A 196 6.45 -1.30 7.40
C LEU A 196 5.38 -0.63 6.55
N THR A 197 4.61 -1.43 5.83
CA THR A 197 3.58 -0.98 4.91
C THR A 197 2.24 -1.63 5.23
N GLY A 198 1.17 -1.00 4.79
CA GLY A 198 -0.14 -1.62 4.87
C GLY A 198 -1.30 -0.66 4.95
N ASP A 199 -2.48 -1.26 4.84
CA ASP A 199 -3.75 -0.65 5.22
C ASP A 199 -3.93 -0.82 6.73
N LEU A 200 -3.79 0.28 7.46
CA LEU A 200 -3.91 0.24 8.92
C LEU A 200 -5.35 0.40 9.41
N ASN A 201 -6.30 0.66 8.48
CA ASN A 201 -7.71 0.89 8.82
C ASN A 201 -7.88 1.92 9.96
N GLU A 202 -6.95 2.87 10.06
CA GLU A 202 -6.90 3.90 11.10
C GLU A 202 -6.29 5.18 10.55
N THR A 203 -6.61 6.31 11.15
CA THR A 203 -6.05 7.62 10.82
C THR A 203 -5.57 8.34 12.06
N LEU A 204 -4.55 9.22 11.91
CA LEU A 204 -4.13 10.14 12.98
C LEU A 204 -4.94 11.43 12.98
N ASP A 205 -5.52 11.79 11.85
CA ASP A 205 -6.12 13.11 11.66
C ASP A 205 -7.55 13.17 12.20
N LYS A 206 -7.74 13.99 13.24
CA LYS A 206 -9.08 14.43 13.67
C LYS A 206 -9.83 15.23 12.60
N ALA A 207 -9.11 15.66 11.55
CA ALA A 207 -9.64 16.42 10.42
C ALA A 207 -10.19 15.53 9.30
N ASP A 208 -9.92 14.22 9.34
CA ASP A 208 -10.59 13.30 8.44
C ASP A 208 -12.07 13.23 8.81
N ASP A 209 -12.94 13.37 7.81
CA ASP A 209 -14.39 13.41 8.00
C ASP A 209 -14.88 12.23 8.87
N PRO A 210 -15.36 12.49 10.10
CA PRO A 210 -15.84 11.43 10.99
C PRO A 210 -16.97 10.59 10.38
N ALA A 211 -17.77 11.17 9.48
CA ALA A 211 -18.84 10.46 8.80
C ALA A 211 -18.28 9.49 7.74
N ALA A 212 -17.20 9.85 7.06
CA ALA A 212 -16.53 8.96 6.10
C ALA A 212 -15.83 7.80 6.82
N ILE A 213 -15.21 8.07 7.97
CA ILE A 213 -14.61 7.05 8.84
C ILE A 213 -15.71 6.12 9.38
N ALA A 214 -16.83 6.66 9.86
CA ALA A 214 -17.97 5.88 10.33
C ALA A 214 -18.62 5.05 9.22
N ALA A 215 -18.63 5.53 7.98
CA ALA A 215 -19.13 4.79 6.82
C ALA A 215 -18.22 3.59 6.44
N LEU A 216 -16.91 3.69 6.69
CA LEU A 216 -15.96 2.60 6.50
C LEU A 216 -16.13 1.50 7.54
N HIS A 217 -16.34 1.87 8.80
CA HIS A 217 -16.20 0.96 9.94
C HIS A 217 -17.47 0.88 10.82
N GLY A 218 -18.50 1.64 10.51
CA GLY A 218 -19.67 1.78 11.37
C GLY A 218 -19.41 2.67 12.61
N PRO A 219 -20.41 2.85 13.50
CA PRO A 219 -20.38 3.87 14.56
C PRO A 219 -19.39 3.60 15.71
N ARG A 220 -18.51 2.59 15.62
CA ARG A 220 -17.66 2.14 16.74
C ARG A 220 -16.25 2.75 16.78
N LEU A 221 -15.89 3.67 15.87
CA LEU A 221 -14.52 4.24 15.79
C LEU A 221 -14.21 5.37 16.77
N THR A 222 -15.13 5.80 17.60
CA THR A 222 -14.95 6.99 18.44
C THR A 222 -14.33 6.71 19.81
N GLU A 223 -13.98 5.47 20.12
CA GLU A 223 -13.35 5.15 21.40
C GLU A 223 -11.83 5.16 21.29
N SER A 224 -11.25 6.26 21.73
CA SER A 224 -9.89 6.36 22.25
C SER A 224 -8.78 6.80 21.29
N ALA A 225 -8.51 8.10 21.28
CA ALA A 225 -7.22 8.67 20.85
C ALA A 225 -6.00 8.10 21.66
N LYS A 226 -6.23 7.28 22.68
CA LYS A 226 -5.19 6.68 23.54
C LYS A 226 -4.64 5.37 23.00
N GLU A 227 -5.39 4.63 22.19
CA GLU A 227 -4.99 3.33 21.62
C GLU A 227 -4.97 3.40 20.07
N ASN A 228 -4.20 4.35 19.51
CA ASN A 228 -4.06 4.49 18.06
C ASN A 228 -2.84 3.71 17.57
N PRO A 229 -2.98 2.72 16.67
CA PRO A 229 -1.87 1.90 16.16
C PRO A 229 -0.83 2.70 15.38
N ILE A 230 -1.21 3.83 14.75
CA ILE A 230 -0.28 4.70 14.04
C ILE A 230 0.62 5.45 15.04
N ALA A 231 0.03 5.97 16.13
CA ALA A 231 0.80 6.58 17.20
C ALA A 231 1.78 5.57 17.82
N LEU A 232 1.33 4.32 17.99
CA LEU A 232 2.16 3.25 18.55
C LEU A 232 3.35 2.91 17.63
N VAL A 233 3.12 2.66 16.33
CA VAL A 233 4.21 2.36 15.40
C VAL A 233 5.18 3.53 15.25
N SER A 234 4.69 4.76 15.39
CA SER A 234 5.50 5.98 15.31
C SER A 234 6.51 6.13 16.46
N THR A 235 6.39 5.34 17.54
CA THR A 235 7.42 5.24 18.59
C THR A 235 8.66 4.47 18.12
N GLU A 236 8.52 3.61 17.12
CA GLU A 236 9.59 2.73 16.61
C GLU A 236 10.11 3.16 15.25
N LEU A 237 9.23 3.58 14.37
CA LEU A 237 9.51 3.95 12.96
C LEU A 237 8.98 5.35 12.68
N LYS A 238 9.34 5.93 11.53
CA LYS A 238 8.85 7.23 11.07
C LYS A 238 7.97 7.07 9.84
N ASP A 239 6.88 7.82 9.78
CA ASP A 239 6.04 7.93 8.58
C ASP A 239 6.84 8.58 7.45
N THR A 240 6.96 7.88 6.33
CA THR A 240 7.74 8.35 5.17
C THR A 240 7.16 9.62 4.53
N TYR A 241 5.88 9.93 4.78
CA TYR A 241 5.28 11.20 4.37
C TYR A 241 6.06 12.39 4.94
N GLY A 242 6.39 12.35 6.24
CA GLY A 242 7.17 13.39 6.90
C GLY A 242 8.68 13.31 6.67
N MET A 243 9.18 12.21 6.09
CA MET A 243 10.61 12.02 5.79
C MET A 243 11.00 12.44 4.38
N SER A 244 10.03 12.70 3.50
CA SER A 244 10.26 12.96 2.09
C SER A 244 11.11 14.21 1.86
N ALA A 245 12.18 14.07 1.07
CA ALA A 245 13.04 15.19 0.68
C ALA A 245 12.37 16.17 -0.30
N THR A 246 11.31 15.73 -0.98
CA THR A 246 10.50 16.55 -1.89
C THR A 246 9.07 16.65 -1.38
N PRO A 247 8.32 17.70 -1.77
CA PRO A 247 6.91 17.81 -1.45
C PRO A 247 6.14 16.54 -1.88
N HIS A 248 5.17 16.12 -1.06
CA HIS A 248 4.28 15.03 -1.38
C HIS A 248 3.54 15.29 -2.71
N ARG A 249 3.42 14.25 -3.53
CA ARG A 249 2.65 14.29 -4.79
C ARG A 249 1.34 13.52 -4.63
N GLY A 250 0.29 14.03 -5.23
CA GLY A 250 -1.04 13.46 -5.15
C GLY A 250 -1.83 13.92 -3.92
N THR A 251 -2.87 13.20 -3.57
CA THR A 251 -3.70 13.48 -2.40
C THR A 251 -3.10 12.91 -1.13
N TYR A 252 -3.33 13.58 0.01
CA TYR A 252 -2.93 13.04 1.32
C TYR A 252 -3.73 11.79 1.69
N LYS A 253 -5.01 11.74 1.32
CA LYS A 253 -5.96 10.67 1.65
C LYS A 253 -5.86 9.53 0.64
N THR A 254 -6.01 8.29 1.08
CA THR A 254 -5.76 7.10 0.26
C THR A 254 -7.03 6.32 -0.09
N PHE A 255 -8.01 6.22 0.80
CA PHE A 255 -9.27 5.52 0.54
C PHE A 255 -10.30 6.42 -0.16
N HIS A 256 -10.87 5.93 -1.27
CA HIS A 256 -11.86 6.68 -2.05
C HIS A 256 -13.12 5.88 -2.43
N GLY A 257 -13.19 4.57 -2.14
CA GLY A 257 -14.37 3.75 -2.36
C GLY A 257 -14.87 3.77 -3.81
N PHE A 258 -13.97 3.79 -4.79
CA PHE A 258 -14.22 3.97 -6.23
C PHE A 258 -14.89 5.31 -6.63
N LYS A 259 -15.11 6.22 -5.70
CA LYS A 259 -15.74 7.53 -5.97
C LYS A 259 -14.77 8.56 -6.55
N GLY A 260 -13.46 8.32 -6.42
CA GLY A 260 -12.42 9.25 -6.87
C GLY A 260 -12.22 10.47 -5.98
N THR A 261 -13.02 10.61 -4.93
CA THR A 261 -12.84 11.63 -3.88
C THR A 261 -12.42 10.92 -2.60
N PRO A 262 -11.14 10.98 -2.23
CA PRO A 262 -10.64 10.25 -1.07
C PRO A 262 -11.16 10.86 0.23
N SER A 263 -11.53 9.99 1.18
CA SER A 263 -12.16 10.36 2.45
C SER A 263 -11.18 10.37 3.62
N CYS A 264 -10.24 9.41 3.69
CA CYS A 264 -9.29 9.28 4.79
C CYS A 264 -7.96 8.70 4.30
N ARG A 265 -6.89 8.89 5.09
CA ARG A 265 -5.60 8.24 4.92
C ARG A 265 -5.53 7.05 5.85
N ILE A 266 -5.52 5.85 5.27
CA ILE A 266 -5.42 4.59 6.03
C ILE A 266 -4.29 3.69 5.53
N ASP A 267 -3.68 4.01 4.39
CA ASP A 267 -2.53 3.30 3.83
C ASP A 267 -1.24 4.07 4.14
N TYR A 268 -0.26 3.38 4.70
CA TYR A 268 0.96 3.98 5.22
C TYR A 268 2.21 3.22 4.82
N ILE A 269 3.33 3.95 4.74
CA ILE A 269 4.68 3.41 4.68
C ILE A 269 5.49 4.05 5.81
N PHE A 270 6.00 3.25 6.73
CA PHE A 270 6.93 3.66 7.78
C PHE A 270 8.32 3.13 7.48
N ALA A 271 9.34 3.83 7.94
CA ALA A 271 10.73 3.42 7.79
C ALA A 271 11.55 3.73 9.05
N THR A 272 12.70 3.07 9.21
CA THR A 272 13.72 3.50 10.17
C THR A 272 14.20 4.92 9.85
N PRO A 273 14.55 5.74 10.86
CA PRO A 273 14.82 7.18 10.68
C PRO A 273 16.01 7.53 9.78
N ASP A 274 16.92 6.59 9.57
CA ASP A 274 18.14 6.72 8.76
C ASP A 274 17.92 6.52 7.26
N VAL A 275 16.74 6.02 6.86
CA VAL A 275 16.38 5.84 5.45
C VAL A 275 16.24 7.19 4.75
N LYS A 276 16.86 7.29 3.57
CA LYS A 276 16.74 8.48 2.73
C LYS A 276 15.50 8.38 1.84
N VAL A 277 14.40 8.99 2.25
CA VAL A 277 13.18 9.08 1.44
C VAL A 277 13.32 10.23 0.45
N ARG A 278 13.50 9.92 -0.83
CA ARG A 278 13.67 10.91 -1.93
C ARG A 278 12.35 11.58 -2.29
N SER A 279 11.30 10.77 -2.39
CA SER A 279 9.96 11.24 -2.73
C SER A 279 8.89 10.37 -2.10
N HIS A 280 7.71 10.95 -1.90
CA HIS A 280 6.51 10.27 -1.43
C HIS A 280 5.33 10.68 -2.31
N ALA A 281 4.51 9.71 -2.73
CA ALA A 281 3.35 9.96 -3.58
C ALA A 281 2.16 9.07 -3.22
N THR A 282 0.96 9.61 -3.35
CA THR A 282 -0.29 8.86 -3.46
C THR A 282 -0.73 8.88 -4.91
N LEU A 283 -0.88 7.71 -5.53
CA LEU A 283 -1.05 7.56 -6.97
C LEU A 283 -2.53 7.42 -7.31
N ASN A 284 -3.10 8.35 -8.05
CA ASN A 284 -4.53 8.41 -8.38
C ASN A 284 -4.82 8.06 -9.85
N ASP A 285 -4.00 7.24 -10.45
CA ASP A 285 -4.09 6.82 -11.84
C ASP A 285 -5.36 6.02 -12.11
N LYS A 286 -5.81 6.11 -13.37
CA LYS A 286 -6.96 5.39 -13.90
C LYS A 286 -6.58 4.68 -15.20
N PRO A 287 -5.87 3.56 -15.13
CA PRO A 287 -5.54 2.79 -16.34
C PRO A 287 -6.80 2.39 -17.10
N GLY A 288 -6.88 2.76 -18.38
CA GLY A 288 -8.09 2.56 -19.18
C GLY A 288 -9.30 3.37 -18.71
N GLY A 289 -9.10 4.50 -18.00
CA GLY A 289 -10.15 5.38 -17.52
C GLY A 289 -10.85 4.93 -16.25
N GLN A 290 -10.42 3.83 -15.62
CA GLN A 290 -11.04 3.24 -14.44
C GLN A 290 -10.03 3.04 -13.31
N PHE A 291 -10.47 3.12 -12.06
CA PHE A 291 -9.63 2.82 -10.92
C PHE A 291 -9.25 1.34 -10.85
N ALA A 292 -8.02 1.07 -10.42
CA ALA A 292 -7.53 -0.28 -10.19
C ALA A 292 -8.02 -0.88 -8.85
N SER A 293 -8.26 -0.03 -7.85
CA SER A 293 -8.78 -0.37 -6.53
C SER A 293 -9.66 0.76 -6.00
N ASP A 294 -10.30 0.57 -4.87
CA ASP A 294 -10.96 1.61 -4.07
C ASP A 294 -10.00 2.36 -3.15
N HIS A 295 -8.73 1.95 -3.13
CA HIS A 295 -7.61 2.65 -2.52
C HIS A 295 -6.65 3.18 -3.59
N TYR A 296 -6.02 4.31 -3.31
CA TYR A 296 -4.86 4.79 -4.04
C TYR A 296 -3.59 4.15 -3.45
N PRO A 297 -2.71 3.58 -4.26
CA PRO A 297 -1.42 3.11 -3.75
C PRO A 297 -0.56 4.27 -3.26
N VAL A 298 0.22 4.01 -2.21
CA VAL A 298 1.25 4.91 -1.73
C VAL A 298 2.60 4.38 -2.16
N ALA A 299 3.42 5.24 -2.74
CA ALA A 299 4.75 4.89 -3.24
C ALA A 299 5.81 5.87 -2.73
N VAL A 300 7.00 5.34 -2.43
CA VAL A 300 8.17 6.12 -2.02
C VAL A 300 9.39 5.68 -2.82
N THR A 301 10.22 6.64 -3.23
CA THR A 301 11.56 6.36 -3.73
C THR A 301 12.54 6.51 -2.57
N VAL A 302 13.36 5.49 -2.34
CA VAL A 302 14.28 5.44 -1.20
C VAL A 302 15.69 5.06 -1.61
N GLY A 303 16.68 5.54 -0.85
CA GLY A 303 18.06 5.06 -0.85
C GLY A 303 18.42 4.49 0.54
N LEU A 304 19.07 3.32 0.55
CA LEU A 304 19.57 2.67 1.77
C LEU A 304 20.95 3.19 2.14
#